data_340d24119bb75c0eedf549830273dfd3
#
_entry.id   340d24119bb75c0eedf549830273dfd3
#
_cell.length_a   1.000
_cell.length_b   1.000
_cell.length_c   1.000
_cell.angle_alpha   90.00
_cell.angle_beta   90.00
_cell.angle_gamma   90.00
#
_symmetry.space_group_name_H-M   'P 1'
#
loop_
_entity.id
_entity.type
_entity.pdbx_description
1 polymer ?
#
loop_
_entity_poly.entity_id
_entity_poly.type
_entity_poly.pdbx_seq_one_letter_code
_entity_poly.pdbx_strand_id
1 'polypeptide(L)'
;MNPNKSTLITFTYLRNGIAGPIMLNGQPVPQNTEVKYLGIILDSRLTWRQHITNILQRLRHRLQLLKFLINENSSLPLHSKKLIYIMLLKPIWQYSCSIWGSASNTQINRLQTFQNRVLRLITGAPWYVRNETLHSDLGIKTVNSILQISYKQLHSTFKHHPNILIRQIPQNMPPARSDRRLKRKRHTDLLA
;
A
#
# COMPACT_ATOMS: atom_id res chain seq x y z
N MET A 1 3.11 -27.80 -15.60
CA MET A 1 3.57 -26.46 -15.17
C MET A 1 4.86 -26.12 -15.89
N ASN A 2 5.10 -24.85 -16.26
CA ASN A 2 6.31 -24.42 -16.94
C ASN A 2 7.33 -23.87 -15.93
N PRO A 3 8.49 -24.53 -15.69
CA PRO A 3 9.49 -24.09 -14.71
C PRO A 3 9.99 -22.66 -14.98
N ASN A 4 10.16 -22.29 -16.26
CA ASN A 4 10.66 -20.97 -16.67
C ASN A 4 9.70 -19.81 -16.39
N LYS A 5 8.41 -20.11 -16.13
CA LYS A 5 7.38 -19.12 -15.75
C LYS A 5 7.02 -19.20 -14.26
N SER A 6 7.69 -20.09 -13.52
CA SER A 6 7.48 -20.28 -12.08
C SER A 6 8.59 -19.60 -11.30
N THR A 7 8.26 -19.02 -10.15
CA THR A 7 9.21 -18.36 -9.26
C THR A 7 8.90 -18.77 -7.84
N LEU A 8 9.93 -19.16 -7.09
CA LEU A 8 9.84 -19.48 -5.67
C LEU A 8 10.20 -18.26 -4.84
N ILE A 9 9.36 -17.93 -3.87
CA ILE A 9 9.68 -16.98 -2.82
C ILE A 9 9.46 -17.62 -1.46
N THR A 10 10.45 -17.52 -0.58
CA THR A 10 10.37 -18.01 0.79
C THR A 10 10.12 -16.84 1.74
N PHE A 11 8.98 -16.85 2.43
CA PHE A 11 8.68 -15.85 3.46
C PHE A 11 9.30 -16.26 4.79
N THR A 12 10.33 -15.54 5.22
CA THR A 12 11.05 -15.84 6.46
C THR A 12 11.60 -14.59 7.15
N TYR A 13 11.73 -14.66 8.47
CA TYR A 13 12.43 -13.64 9.28
C TYR A 13 13.88 -14.01 9.58
N LEU A 14 14.24 -15.25 9.32
CA LEU A 14 15.62 -15.74 9.52
C LEU A 14 16.54 -15.10 8.48
N ARG A 15 17.75 -14.75 8.89
CA ARG A 15 18.77 -14.19 7.98
C ARG A 15 19.16 -15.18 6.88
N ASN A 16 19.23 -16.46 7.20
CA ASN A 16 19.71 -17.55 6.33
C ASN A 16 18.59 -18.57 6.03
N GLY A 17 17.33 -18.19 6.18
CA GLY A 17 16.20 -19.10 5.93
C GLY A 17 15.91 -19.26 4.43
N ILE A 18 16.86 -19.81 3.68
CA ILE A 18 16.66 -20.19 2.29
C ILE A 18 16.12 -21.62 2.31
N ALA A 19 14.92 -21.82 1.76
CA ALA A 19 14.43 -23.18 1.49
C ALA A 19 15.36 -23.84 0.47
N GLY A 20 15.56 -25.15 0.59
CA GLY A 20 16.30 -25.92 -0.41
C GLY A 20 15.69 -25.75 -1.81
N PRO A 21 16.44 -26.08 -2.89
CA PRO A 21 15.96 -25.97 -4.26
C PRO A 21 14.73 -26.85 -4.46
N ILE A 22 13.64 -26.24 -4.93
CA ILE A 22 12.44 -26.99 -5.33
C ILE A 22 12.56 -27.34 -6.80
N MET A 23 12.41 -28.62 -7.11
CA MET A 23 12.46 -29.14 -8.48
C MET A 23 11.05 -29.23 -9.06
N LEU A 24 10.87 -28.73 -10.28
CA LEU A 24 9.64 -28.85 -11.03
C LEU A 24 9.95 -29.50 -12.39
N ASN A 25 9.39 -30.70 -12.64
CA ASN A 25 9.70 -31.48 -13.84
C ASN A 25 11.22 -31.72 -14.05
N GLY A 26 11.97 -32.00 -12.96
CA GLY A 26 13.40 -32.22 -13.01
C GLY A 26 14.27 -30.95 -13.18
N GLN A 27 13.66 -29.78 -13.26
CA GLN A 27 14.38 -28.49 -13.35
C GLN A 27 14.23 -27.68 -12.04
N PRO A 28 15.29 -27.01 -11.56
CA PRO A 28 15.20 -26.18 -10.38
C PRO A 28 14.37 -24.92 -10.67
N VAL A 29 13.42 -24.60 -9.78
CA VAL A 29 12.65 -23.37 -9.86
C VAL A 29 13.49 -22.19 -9.37
N PRO A 30 13.61 -21.09 -10.13
CA PRO A 30 14.36 -19.92 -9.71
C PRO A 30 13.79 -19.33 -8.42
N GLN A 31 14.65 -19.12 -7.43
CA GLN A 31 14.30 -18.54 -6.14
C GLN A 31 14.64 -17.05 -6.14
N ASN A 32 13.65 -16.21 -5.86
CA ASN A 32 13.80 -14.76 -5.81
C ASN A 32 13.46 -14.23 -4.41
N THR A 33 14.08 -13.13 -4.04
CA THR A 33 13.77 -12.40 -2.79
C THR A 33 12.56 -11.49 -2.93
N GLU A 34 12.17 -11.18 -4.16
CA GLU A 34 11.02 -10.34 -4.50
C GLU A 34 10.27 -10.98 -5.67
N VAL A 35 8.94 -10.90 -5.63
CA VAL A 35 8.06 -11.38 -6.70
C VAL A 35 6.93 -10.40 -6.93
N LYS A 36 6.58 -10.19 -8.19
CA LYS A 36 5.38 -9.41 -8.55
C LYS A 36 4.21 -10.37 -8.76
N TYR A 37 3.20 -10.24 -7.90
CA TYR A 37 1.97 -11.02 -7.98
C TYR A 37 0.74 -10.12 -7.98
N LEU A 38 -0.13 -10.27 -8.97
CA LEU A 38 -1.35 -9.45 -9.14
C LEU A 38 -1.11 -7.93 -8.96
N GLY A 39 -0.01 -7.42 -9.50
CA GLY A 39 0.34 -5.99 -9.41
C GLY A 39 0.99 -5.55 -8.10
N ILE A 40 1.09 -6.44 -7.11
CA ILE A 40 1.76 -6.20 -5.82
C ILE A 40 3.18 -6.77 -5.88
N ILE A 41 4.16 -6.06 -5.33
CA ILE A 41 5.52 -6.57 -5.15
C ILE A 41 5.62 -7.10 -3.72
N LEU A 42 5.81 -8.42 -3.62
CA LEU A 42 6.01 -9.13 -2.37
C LEU A 42 7.52 -9.31 -2.16
N ASP A 43 8.04 -8.88 -1.03
CA ASP A 43 9.39 -9.17 -0.59
C ASP A 43 9.38 -10.28 0.47
N SER A 44 10.47 -11.07 0.55
CA SER A 44 10.59 -12.23 1.45
C SER A 44 10.31 -11.95 2.93
N ARG A 45 10.37 -10.68 3.33
CA ARG A 45 10.06 -10.21 4.69
C ARG A 45 8.73 -9.47 4.81
N LEU A 46 7.99 -9.29 3.72
CA LEU A 46 6.75 -8.50 3.65
C LEU A 46 6.91 -7.09 4.26
N THR A 47 8.03 -6.43 3.96
CA THR A 47 8.30 -5.06 4.42
C THR A 47 7.56 -4.01 3.62
N TRP A 48 7.11 -4.37 2.40
CA TRP A 48 6.42 -3.52 1.44
C TRP A 48 7.25 -2.34 0.92
N ARG A 49 8.55 -2.29 1.26
CA ARG A 49 9.42 -1.16 0.90
C ARG A 49 9.50 -0.97 -0.61
N GLN A 50 9.75 -2.06 -1.34
CA GLN A 50 9.88 -2.03 -2.80
C GLN A 50 8.55 -1.70 -3.47
N HIS A 51 7.46 -2.28 -2.96
CA HIS A 51 6.12 -1.99 -3.45
C HIS A 51 5.77 -0.50 -3.33
N ILE A 52 5.96 0.10 -2.14
CA ILE A 52 5.69 1.51 -1.89
C ILE A 52 6.62 2.42 -2.70
N THR A 53 7.87 2.02 -2.89
CA THR A 53 8.80 2.75 -3.77
C THR A 53 8.29 2.77 -5.22
N ASN A 54 7.84 1.64 -5.74
CA ASN A 54 7.24 1.56 -7.07
C ASN A 54 5.95 2.40 -7.20
N ILE A 55 5.06 2.35 -6.20
CA ILE A 55 3.88 3.21 -6.14
C ILE A 55 4.29 4.69 -6.23
N LEU A 56 5.26 5.13 -5.42
CA LEU A 56 5.72 6.51 -5.41
C LEU A 56 6.35 6.95 -6.74
N GLN A 57 7.07 6.07 -7.42
CA GLN A 57 7.61 6.36 -8.77
C GLN A 57 6.47 6.58 -9.77
N ARG A 58 5.47 5.70 -9.78
CA ARG A 58 4.29 5.83 -10.65
C ARG A 58 3.50 7.10 -10.35
N LEU A 59 3.34 7.43 -9.07
CA LEU A 59 2.65 8.65 -8.63
C LEU A 59 3.39 9.91 -9.05
N ARG A 60 4.73 9.95 -8.91
CA ARG A 60 5.55 11.10 -9.34
C ARG A 60 5.47 11.31 -10.85
N HIS A 61 5.60 10.24 -11.61
CA HIS A 61 5.45 10.31 -13.06
C HIS A 61 4.06 10.82 -13.48
N ARG A 62 3.00 10.26 -12.90
CA ARG A 62 1.64 10.72 -13.17
C ARG A 62 1.41 12.18 -12.75
N LEU A 63 1.97 12.57 -11.60
CA LEU A 63 1.87 13.96 -11.12
C LEU A 63 2.58 14.94 -12.08
N GLN A 64 3.72 14.58 -12.64
CA GLN A 64 4.41 15.42 -13.63
C GLN A 64 3.52 15.69 -14.84
N LEU A 65 2.83 14.67 -15.35
CA LEU A 65 1.90 14.81 -16.49
C LEU A 65 0.68 15.68 -16.17
N LEU A 66 0.23 15.69 -14.91
CA LEU A 66 -0.97 16.40 -14.48
C LEU A 66 -0.67 17.77 -13.84
N LYS A 67 0.60 18.10 -13.61
CA LYS A 67 1.00 19.28 -12.84
C LYS A 67 0.41 20.58 -13.40
N PHE A 68 0.36 20.72 -14.73
CA PHE A 68 -0.17 21.92 -15.39
C PHE A 68 -1.69 22.11 -15.15
N LEU A 69 -2.44 21.03 -14.90
CA LEU A 69 -3.87 21.08 -14.60
C LEU A 69 -4.15 21.39 -13.13
N ILE A 70 -3.31 20.93 -12.19
CA ILE A 70 -3.63 20.98 -10.77
C ILE A 70 -2.83 22.01 -9.97
N ASN A 71 -1.86 22.72 -10.60
CA ASN A 71 -1.12 23.78 -9.94
C ASN A 71 -2.01 25.00 -9.65
N GLU A 72 -1.52 25.92 -8.84
CA GLU A 72 -2.22 27.16 -8.45
C GLU A 72 -2.54 28.05 -9.66
N ASN A 73 -1.65 28.09 -10.65
CA ASN A 73 -1.80 28.93 -11.86
C ASN A 73 -2.79 28.34 -12.89
N SER A 74 -3.32 27.16 -12.65
CA SER A 74 -4.31 26.55 -13.52
C SER A 74 -5.66 27.27 -13.37
N SER A 75 -6.34 27.53 -14.48
CA SER A 75 -7.69 28.11 -14.52
C SER A 75 -8.79 27.18 -13.98
N LEU A 76 -8.46 25.91 -13.70
CA LEU A 76 -9.45 24.97 -13.19
C LEU A 76 -9.92 25.32 -11.77
N PRO A 77 -11.22 25.22 -11.49
CA PRO A 77 -11.74 25.41 -10.14
C PRO A 77 -11.21 24.35 -9.17
N LEU A 78 -11.13 24.67 -7.89
CA LEU A 78 -10.62 23.78 -6.84
C LEU A 78 -11.29 22.41 -6.84
N HIS A 79 -12.60 22.35 -7.07
CA HIS A 79 -13.36 21.10 -7.16
C HIS A 79 -12.81 20.18 -8.27
N SER A 80 -12.55 20.72 -9.46
CA SER A 80 -12.02 19.94 -10.58
C SER A 80 -10.60 19.44 -10.31
N LYS A 81 -9.74 20.27 -9.71
CA LYS A 81 -8.39 19.86 -9.28
C LYS A 81 -8.47 18.73 -8.24
N LYS A 82 -9.40 18.78 -7.29
CA LYS A 82 -9.69 17.73 -6.32
C LYS A 82 -10.13 16.43 -7.02
N LEU A 83 -11.03 16.52 -8.00
CA LEU A 83 -11.47 15.35 -8.78
C LEU A 83 -10.31 14.69 -9.52
N ILE A 84 -9.42 15.46 -10.14
CA ILE A 84 -8.21 14.93 -10.80
C ILE A 84 -7.38 14.11 -9.81
N TYR A 85 -7.17 14.61 -8.59
CA TYR A 85 -6.48 13.85 -7.55
C TYR A 85 -7.20 12.54 -7.22
N ILE A 86 -8.51 12.60 -6.96
CA ILE A 86 -9.32 11.45 -6.54
C ILE A 86 -9.37 10.37 -7.64
N MET A 87 -9.49 10.77 -8.91
CA MET A 87 -9.69 9.83 -10.01
C MET A 87 -8.39 9.32 -10.64
N LEU A 88 -7.32 10.12 -10.65
CA LEU A 88 -6.11 9.80 -11.40
C LEU A 88 -4.88 9.49 -10.53
N LEU A 89 -4.79 10.04 -9.32
CA LEU A 89 -3.64 9.82 -8.43
C LEU A 89 -3.97 8.84 -7.30
N LYS A 90 -5.08 9.04 -6.60
CA LYS A 90 -5.48 8.23 -5.46
C LYS A 90 -5.60 6.73 -5.78
N PRO A 91 -6.21 6.28 -6.90
CA PRO A 91 -6.35 4.86 -7.20
C PRO A 91 -5.02 4.11 -7.36
N ILE A 92 -3.94 4.81 -7.76
CA ILE A 92 -2.61 4.21 -7.95
C ILE A 92 -2.08 3.61 -6.65
N TRP A 93 -2.28 4.29 -5.51
CA TRP A 93 -1.84 3.80 -4.22
C TRP A 93 -2.93 3.10 -3.43
N GLN A 94 -4.21 3.37 -3.73
CA GLN A 94 -5.32 2.71 -3.04
C GLN A 94 -5.51 1.26 -3.49
N TYR A 95 -4.99 0.88 -4.68
CA TYR A 95 -5.06 -0.50 -5.14
C TYR A 95 -4.43 -1.46 -4.13
N SER A 96 -5.20 -2.47 -3.72
CA SER A 96 -4.79 -3.50 -2.75
C SER A 96 -4.22 -2.94 -1.44
N CYS A 97 -4.60 -1.75 -1.03
CA CYS A 97 -4.08 -1.08 0.16
C CYS A 97 -4.42 -1.81 1.46
N SER A 98 -5.47 -2.62 1.48
CA SER A 98 -5.78 -3.52 2.59
C SER A 98 -4.72 -4.61 2.82
N ILE A 99 -3.91 -4.94 1.80
CA ILE A 99 -2.84 -5.95 1.91
C ILE A 99 -1.54 -5.29 2.36
N TRP A 100 -1.06 -4.28 1.62
CA TRP A 100 0.22 -3.63 1.92
C TRP A 100 0.13 -2.57 3.04
N GLY A 101 -1.05 -2.25 3.52
CA GLY A 101 -1.27 -1.28 4.61
C GLY A 101 -0.65 -1.67 5.96
N SER A 102 -0.22 -2.93 6.13
CA SER A 102 0.59 -3.39 7.26
C SER A 102 2.05 -2.93 7.21
N ALA A 103 2.45 -2.16 6.21
CA ALA A 103 3.79 -1.57 6.11
C ALA A 103 4.14 -0.72 7.34
N SER A 104 5.44 -0.53 7.60
CA SER A 104 5.89 0.31 8.71
C SER A 104 5.40 1.76 8.57
N ASN A 105 5.24 2.46 9.68
CA ASN A 105 4.85 3.88 9.69
C ASN A 105 5.77 4.73 8.81
N THR A 106 7.06 4.43 8.76
CA THR A 106 8.03 5.12 7.90
C THR A 106 7.63 5.01 6.42
N GLN A 107 7.22 3.84 5.98
CA GLN A 107 6.80 3.64 4.58
C GLN A 107 5.46 4.32 4.30
N ILE A 108 4.50 4.22 5.20
CA ILE A 108 3.19 4.90 5.08
C ILE A 108 3.38 6.42 5.05
N ASN A 109 4.25 6.96 5.90
CA ASN A 109 4.54 8.41 5.93
C ASN A 109 5.15 8.93 4.62
N ARG A 110 5.89 8.12 3.87
CA ARG A 110 6.37 8.50 2.53
C ARG A 110 5.20 8.78 1.56
N LEU A 111 4.15 7.97 1.61
CA LEU A 111 2.93 8.19 0.84
C LEU A 111 2.13 9.38 1.35
N GLN A 112 2.01 9.53 2.68
CA GLN A 112 1.34 10.68 3.29
C GLN A 112 2.03 11.99 2.91
N THR A 113 3.36 12.03 2.91
CA THR A 113 4.13 13.21 2.48
C THR A 113 3.85 13.54 1.01
N PHE A 114 3.76 12.51 0.15
CA PHE A 114 3.38 12.73 -1.25
C PHE A 114 1.96 13.29 -1.35
N GLN A 115 0.99 12.74 -0.62
CA GLN A 115 -0.38 13.23 -0.59
C GLN A 115 -0.42 14.71 -0.16
N ASN A 116 0.20 15.05 0.95
CA ASN A 116 0.24 16.42 1.47
C ASN A 116 0.83 17.41 0.45
N ARG A 117 1.89 16.99 -0.27
CA ARG A 117 2.47 17.81 -1.34
C ARG A 117 1.48 18.08 -2.48
N VAL A 118 0.72 17.06 -2.87
CA VAL A 118 -0.30 17.22 -3.93
C VAL A 118 -1.43 18.13 -3.46
N LEU A 119 -1.88 17.99 -2.21
CA LEU A 119 -2.94 18.86 -1.67
C LEU A 119 -2.50 20.32 -1.61
N ARG A 120 -1.24 20.60 -1.22
CA ARG A 120 -0.66 21.96 -1.29
C ARG A 120 -0.63 22.50 -2.70
N LEU A 121 -0.23 21.67 -3.68
CA LEU A 121 -0.20 22.06 -5.08
C LEU A 121 -1.59 22.43 -5.61
N ILE A 122 -2.63 21.69 -5.21
CA ILE A 122 -4.02 21.91 -5.60
C ILE A 122 -4.55 23.23 -5.02
N THR A 123 -4.24 23.52 -3.76
CA THR A 123 -4.79 24.68 -3.03
C THR A 123 -3.94 25.95 -3.16
N GLY A 124 -2.69 25.85 -3.65
CA GLY A 124 -1.73 26.95 -3.58
C GLY A 124 -1.33 27.31 -2.14
N ALA A 125 -1.59 26.43 -1.16
CA ALA A 125 -1.40 26.75 0.25
C ALA A 125 0.07 26.93 0.61
N PRO A 126 0.43 28.03 1.32
CA PRO A 126 1.79 28.28 1.76
C PRO A 126 2.25 27.24 2.80
N TRP A 127 3.58 27.18 3.03
CA TRP A 127 4.22 26.16 3.84
C TRP A 127 3.75 26.11 5.31
N TYR A 128 3.32 27.25 5.87
CA TYR A 128 2.88 27.37 7.27
C TYR A 128 1.46 26.86 7.52
N VAL A 129 0.67 26.60 6.47
CA VAL A 129 -0.67 26.00 6.64
C VAL A 129 -0.50 24.54 7.06
N ARG A 130 -1.20 24.12 8.12
CA ARG A 130 -1.12 22.74 8.63
C ARG A 130 -1.74 21.75 7.65
N ASN A 131 -1.16 20.55 7.59
CA ASN A 131 -1.69 19.50 6.72
C ASN A 131 -3.11 19.06 7.11
N GLU A 132 -3.40 19.03 8.43
CA GLU A 132 -4.72 18.69 8.96
C GLU A 132 -5.81 19.62 8.42
N THR A 133 -5.52 20.92 8.34
CA THR A 133 -6.40 21.92 7.77
C THR A 133 -6.68 21.61 6.29
N LEU A 134 -5.63 21.32 5.49
CA LEU A 134 -5.81 20.97 4.07
C LEU A 134 -6.67 19.72 3.89
N HIS A 135 -6.47 18.71 4.74
CA HIS A 135 -7.29 17.49 4.72
C HIS A 135 -8.75 17.76 5.07
N SER A 136 -9.00 18.58 6.09
CA SER A 136 -10.34 18.99 6.53
C SER A 136 -11.07 19.78 5.46
N ASP A 137 -10.45 20.85 4.95
CA ASP A 137 -11.06 21.77 3.98
C ASP A 137 -11.38 21.10 2.66
N LEU A 138 -10.48 20.22 2.19
CA LEU A 138 -10.70 19.44 0.99
C LEU A 138 -11.60 18.22 1.22
N GLY A 139 -11.90 17.84 2.46
CA GLY A 139 -12.62 16.60 2.78
C GLY A 139 -11.89 15.33 2.28
N ILE A 140 -10.57 15.36 2.26
CA ILE A 140 -9.75 14.23 1.79
C ILE A 140 -9.15 13.51 2.98
N LYS A 141 -9.47 12.23 3.16
CA LYS A 141 -8.92 11.41 4.25
C LYS A 141 -7.43 11.18 4.08
N THR A 142 -6.72 11.05 5.19
CA THR A 142 -5.30 10.69 5.21
C THR A 142 -5.08 9.26 4.68
N VAL A 143 -3.85 8.97 4.26
CA VAL A 143 -3.47 7.62 3.81
C VAL A 143 -3.80 6.60 4.90
N ASN A 144 -3.38 6.85 6.15
CA ASN A 144 -3.59 5.93 7.26
C ASN A 144 -5.08 5.64 7.53
N SER A 145 -5.94 6.67 7.50
CA SER A 145 -7.40 6.49 7.66
C SER A 145 -7.99 5.61 6.56
N ILE A 146 -7.54 5.78 5.31
CA ILE A 146 -8.01 4.95 4.20
C ILE A 146 -7.55 3.51 4.34
N LEU A 147 -6.29 3.28 4.77
CA LEU A 147 -5.78 1.93 5.01
C LEU A 147 -6.62 1.20 6.07
N GLN A 148 -6.92 1.86 7.19
CA GLN A 148 -7.76 1.29 8.24
C GLN A 148 -9.17 0.96 7.74
N ILE A 149 -9.82 1.90 7.04
CA ILE A 149 -11.16 1.70 6.49
C ILE A 149 -11.17 0.51 5.51
N SER A 150 -10.22 0.49 4.57
CA SER A 150 -10.14 -0.57 3.56
C SER A 150 -9.88 -1.93 4.18
N TYR A 151 -9.06 -2.00 5.24
CA TYR A 151 -8.81 -3.25 5.94
C TYR A 151 -10.03 -3.70 6.76
N LYS A 152 -10.69 -2.79 7.48
CA LYS A 152 -11.93 -3.09 8.21
C LYS A 152 -13.04 -3.61 7.27
N GLN A 153 -13.18 -2.99 6.10
CA GLN A 153 -14.10 -3.45 5.07
C GLN A 153 -13.74 -4.87 4.56
N LEU A 154 -12.48 -5.12 4.22
CA LEU A 154 -12.03 -6.45 3.81
C LEU A 154 -12.28 -7.48 4.92
N HIS A 155 -11.91 -7.17 6.16
CA HIS A 155 -12.08 -8.07 7.29
C HIS A 155 -13.56 -8.42 7.55
N SER A 156 -14.48 -7.48 7.36
CA SER A 156 -15.92 -7.73 7.52
C SER A 156 -16.46 -8.74 6.51
N THR A 157 -15.86 -8.83 5.31
CA THR A 157 -16.30 -9.78 4.28
C THR A 157 -15.91 -11.22 4.60
N PHE A 158 -14.89 -11.45 5.45
CA PHE A 158 -14.42 -12.80 5.76
C PHE A 158 -15.49 -13.67 6.43
N LYS A 159 -16.29 -13.08 7.32
CA LYS A 159 -17.34 -13.81 8.07
C LYS A 159 -18.39 -14.47 7.17
N HIS A 160 -18.69 -13.85 6.05
CA HIS A 160 -19.74 -14.27 5.13
C HIS A 160 -19.20 -14.87 3.82
N HIS A 161 -17.89 -15.13 3.77
CA HIS A 161 -17.27 -15.62 2.54
C HIS A 161 -17.70 -17.09 2.26
N PRO A 162 -18.02 -17.48 1.00
CA PRO A 162 -18.45 -18.84 0.66
C PRO A 162 -17.38 -19.90 0.98
N ASN A 163 -16.09 -19.55 0.84
CA ASN A 163 -15.00 -20.48 1.16
C ASN A 163 -14.76 -20.53 2.67
N ILE A 164 -14.84 -21.75 3.23
CA ILE A 164 -14.65 -22.00 4.66
C ILE A 164 -13.27 -21.60 5.18
N LEU A 165 -12.22 -21.77 4.37
CA LEU A 165 -10.85 -21.39 4.74
C LEU A 165 -10.73 -19.88 4.97
N ILE A 166 -11.44 -19.08 4.17
CA ILE A 166 -11.44 -17.61 4.33
C ILE A 166 -12.23 -17.22 5.57
N ARG A 167 -13.34 -17.90 5.88
CA ARG A 167 -14.10 -17.66 7.11
C ARG A 167 -13.31 -17.94 8.40
N GLN A 168 -12.35 -18.86 8.34
CA GLN A 168 -11.51 -19.23 9.47
C GLN A 168 -10.35 -18.22 9.71
N ILE A 169 -9.98 -17.37 8.73
CA ILE A 169 -8.87 -16.43 8.87
C ILE A 169 -8.98 -15.55 10.12
N PRO A 170 -10.14 -14.91 10.43
CA PRO A 170 -10.25 -14.07 11.63
C PRO A 170 -10.06 -14.83 12.94
N GLN A 171 -10.46 -16.11 13.00
CA GLN A 171 -10.36 -16.96 14.19
C GLN A 171 -8.90 -17.36 14.47
N ASN A 172 -8.12 -17.55 13.41
CA ASN A 172 -6.72 -17.99 13.48
C ASN A 172 -5.72 -16.81 13.55
N MET A 173 -6.19 -15.57 13.58
CA MET A 173 -5.32 -14.41 13.70
C MET A 173 -4.76 -14.30 15.12
N PRO A 174 -3.41 -14.25 15.28
CA PRO A 174 -2.83 -14.05 16.61
C PRO A 174 -3.21 -12.66 17.15
N PRO A 175 -3.44 -12.54 18.47
CA PRO A 175 -3.79 -11.26 19.08
C PRO A 175 -2.71 -10.20 18.82
N ALA A 176 -3.11 -8.92 18.81
CA ALA A 176 -2.18 -7.82 18.74
C ALA A 176 -1.26 -7.87 19.97
N ARG A 177 0.05 -7.95 19.76
CA ARG A 177 1.04 -7.89 20.85
C ARG A 177 1.61 -6.49 20.94
N SER A 178 1.61 -5.92 22.16
CA SER A 178 2.18 -4.61 22.47
C SER A 178 3.71 -4.56 22.33
N ASP A 179 4.41 -5.68 22.64
CA ASP A 179 5.87 -5.71 22.81
C ASP A 179 6.58 -6.28 21.58
N ARG A 180 6.54 -5.53 20.46
CA ARG A 180 7.20 -6.00 19.24
C ARG A 180 8.50 -5.28 18.92
N ARG A 181 9.57 -6.06 18.73
CA ARG A 181 10.82 -5.58 18.09
C ARG A 181 10.63 -5.12 16.64
N LEU A 182 9.61 -5.63 15.94
CA LEU A 182 9.40 -5.36 14.51
C LEU A 182 8.63 -4.07 14.32
N LYS A 183 9.18 -3.12 13.58
CA LYS A 183 8.59 -1.80 13.27
C LYS A 183 7.36 -1.86 12.34
N ARG A 184 7.04 -3.02 11.76
CA ARG A 184 5.87 -3.18 10.89
C ARG A 184 4.65 -3.57 11.69
N LYS A 185 3.49 -3.10 11.24
CA LYS A 185 2.20 -3.45 11.79
C LYS A 185 1.82 -4.89 11.40
N ARG A 186 1.08 -5.57 12.24
CA ARG A 186 0.28 -6.72 11.79
C ARG A 186 -1.02 -6.22 11.19
N HIS A 187 -1.67 -7.05 10.38
CA HIS A 187 -2.99 -6.70 9.88
C HIS A 187 -4.00 -6.44 11.00
N THR A 188 -3.92 -7.16 12.12
CA THR A 188 -4.75 -6.92 13.31
C THR A 188 -4.58 -5.53 13.92
N ASP A 189 -3.43 -4.90 13.78
CA ASP A 189 -3.20 -3.53 14.27
C ASP A 189 -3.96 -2.47 13.43
N LEU A 190 -4.47 -2.85 12.25
CA LEU A 190 -5.32 -2.00 11.41
C LEU A 190 -6.80 -2.07 11.82
N LEU A 191 -7.18 -3.01 12.69
CA LEU A 191 -8.54 -3.13 13.22
C LEU A 191 -8.79 -2.20 14.42
N ALA A 192 -7.72 -1.85 15.13
CA ALA A 192 -7.76 -0.85 16.20
C ALA A 192 -7.90 0.56 15.61
#